data_8e0a6f9004622e569cc7e7c10c623a36
#
_entry.id   8e0a6f9004622e569cc7e7c10c623a36
#
_cell.length_a   1.000
_cell.length_b   1.000
_cell.length_c   1.000
_cell.angle_alpha   90.00
_cell.angle_beta   90.00
_cell.angle_gamma   90.00
#
_symmetry.space_group_name_H-M   'P 1'
#
loop_
_entity.id
_entity.type
_entity.pdbx_description
1 polymer ?
#
loop_
_entity_poly.entity_id
_entity_poly.type
_entity_poly.pdbx_seq_one_letter_code
_entity_poly.pdbx_strand_id
1 'polypeptide(L)'
;IMKLRNVKLDDKYIAEEGRIFLNGTQALVRLPLMQHARDKKNGLRTAGYISGYRGSPLGQFDQQLWIAKKHLQNHDIVFQSGVNEDIAATALWGAQQAGMHGKAKYDGVFGVWYGKGPGVDRSGDVFRHANLAGTHPNGGVLALMGDDHTCESSTTAHQSEFALVDAMMPILNPAGVQELLDYGLYGWALSRYSGTWVGLKCMKDTIDASATVDVGDDRVQIRYPDDFEMPEGGLSLRFPDPPLDQEERLHRYKLEAVKAFVRANGIDRVEMEGENDTLGIVTCGKSYLDVRQALHYLGVDDDRARQLGVSIYKVGMTWPLEPTGIAHFAKGLKKILVVEEKRGLLESQVKDILYPLDQRPVVIGKKDEMGLELLRSNGALEPNEIAIAIAERLLELTGDQSIEERLTHRRSLALESPEVPAMERTPYFCSGCPHNTGTKVPEGSVALSGIGCHFMAQWMDRNTTGYTQMGGEGASWIG
;
A
#
# COMPACT_ATOMS: atom_id res chain seq x y z
N ILE A 1 -16.09 14.70 34.36
CA ILE A 1 -15.90 13.24 34.54
C ILE A 1 -16.24 12.59 33.23
N MET A 2 -15.24 12.10 32.54
CA MET A 2 -15.40 11.40 31.25
C MET A 2 -16.17 10.11 31.51
N LYS A 3 -17.37 9.96 30.94
CA LYS A 3 -18.17 8.75 31.09
C LYS A 3 -17.47 7.64 30.30
N LEU A 4 -16.97 6.61 30.97
CA LEU A 4 -16.37 5.46 30.32
C LEU A 4 -17.42 4.79 29.40
N ARG A 5 -17.08 4.62 28.12
CA ARG A 5 -17.92 3.86 27.18
C ARG A 5 -17.85 2.37 27.53
N ASN A 6 -18.98 1.69 27.48
CA ASN A 6 -18.99 0.23 27.59
C ASN A 6 -18.49 -0.37 26.27
N VAL A 7 -17.27 -0.90 26.25
CA VAL A 7 -16.59 -1.45 25.05
C VAL A 7 -16.87 -2.95 24.95
N LYS A 8 -17.25 -3.40 23.76
CA LYS A 8 -17.48 -4.81 23.43
C LYS A 8 -16.50 -5.27 22.34
N LEU A 9 -16.19 -6.57 22.32
CA LEU A 9 -15.31 -7.15 21.30
C LEU A 9 -15.87 -6.99 19.88
N ASP A 10 -17.20 -6.94 19.73
CA ASP A 10 -17.86 -6.77 18.43
C ASP A 10 -17.87 -5.33 17.94
N ASP A 11 -17.53 -4.33 18.75
CA ASP A 11 -17.48 -2.92 18.34
C ASP A 11 -16.61 -2.71 17.09
N LYS A 12 -15.58 -3.54 16.93
CA LYS A 12 -14.74 -3.54 15.72
C LYS A 12 -15.49 -3.81 14.42
N TYR A 13 -16.67 -4.43 14.48
CA TYR A 13 -17.53 -4.73 13.32
C TYR A 13 -18.77 -3.83 13.25
N ILE A 14 -19.36 -3.48 14.42
CA ILE A 14 -20.71 -2.91 14.49
C ILE A 14 -20.76 -1.45 14.95
N ALA A 15 -19.68 -0.88 15.49
CA ALA A 15 -19.70 0.53 15.91
C ALA A 15 -19.86 1.44 14.68
N GLU A 16 -20.90 2.29 14.69
CA GLU A 16 -21.20 3.20 13.58
C GLU A 16 -20.53 4.57 13.73
N GLU A 17 -20.13 4.94 14.95
CA GLU A 17 -19.51 6.22 15.25
C GLU A 17 -18.51 6.12 16.41
N GLY A 18 -17.66 7.14 16.51
CA GLY A 18 -16.69 7.30 17.58
C GLY A 18 -15.42 6.50 17.36
N ARG A 19 -14.66 6.31 18.44
CA ARG A 19 -13.31 5.75 18.39
C ARG A 19 -13.28 4.31 18.88
N ILE A 20 -12.64 3.44 18.12
CA ILE A 20 -12.44 2.01 18.44
C ILE A 20 -10.97 1.64 18.27
N PHE A 21 -10.52 0.58 18.95
CA PHE A 21 -9.16 0.08 18.84
C PHE A 21 -9.12 -1.09 17.87
N LEU A 22 -8.28 -1.00 16.83
CA LEU A 22 -8.11 -2.01 15.78
C LEU A 22 -6.62 -2.23 15.48
N ASN A 23 -6.29 -3.44 15.03
CA ASN A 23 -5.09 -3.65 14.24
C ASN A 23 -5.40 -3.52 12.73
N GLY A 24 -4.34 -3.47 11.89
CA GLY A 24 -4.49 -3.30 10.45
C GLY A 24 -5.34 -4.40 9.81
N THR A 25 -5.15 -5.67 10.17
CA THR A 25 -5.97 -6.78 9.67
C THR A 25 -7.45 -6.60 10.02
N GLN A 26 -7.75 -6.18 11.25
CA GLN A 26 -9.13 -5.91 11.69
C GLN A 26 -9.74 -4.72 10.94
N ALA A 27 -8.94 -3.70 10.64
CA ALA A 27 -9.38 -2.58 9.81
C ALA A 27 -9.77 -3.05 8.40
N LEU A 28 -8.97 -3.92 7.77
CA LEU A 28 -9.29 -4.48 6.46
C LEU A 28 -10.55 -5.35 6.45
N VAL A 29 -10.83 -6.09 7.55
CA VAL A 29 -12.09 -6.86 7.69
C VAL A 29 -13.29 -5.93 7.88
N ARG A 30 -13.12 -4.83 8.62
CA ARG A 30 -14.17 -3.82 8.83
C ARG A 30 -14.50 -3.04 7.57
N LEU A 31 -13.51 -2.75 6.75
CA LEU A 31 -13.62 -1.89 5.58
C LEU A 31 -14.80 -2.25 4.64
N PRO A 32 -14.99 -3.51 4.19
CA PRO A 32 -16.14 -3.88 3.36
C PRO A 32 -17.51 -3.74 4.07
N LEU A 33 -17.55 -3.88 5.39
CA LEU A 33 -18.78 -3.62 6.17
C LEU A 33 -19.16 -2.13 6.11
N MET A 34 -18.17 -1.25 6.23
CA MET A 34 -18.35 0.21 6.10
C MET A 34 -18.80 0.58 4.69
N GLN A 35 -18.22 -0.03 3.65
CA GLN A 35 -18.62 0.24 2.27
C GLN A 35 -20.09 -0.15 2.01
N HIS A 36 -20.50 -1.34 2.46
CA HIS A 36 -21.90 -1.78 2.33
C HIS A 36 -22.87 -0.85 3.07
N ALA A 37 -22.54 -0.46 4.32
CA ALA A 37 -23.35 0.46 5.11
C ALA A 37 -23.50 1.81 4.41
N ARG A 38 -22.42 2.33 3.82
CA ARG A 38 -22.38 3.56 3.04
C ARG A 38 -23.24 3.47 1.78
N ASP A 39 -23.14 2.38 1.02
CA ASP A 39 -23.97 2.15 -0.16
C ASP A 39 -25.47 2.12 0.20
N LYS A 40 -25.81 1.39 1.26
CA LYS A 40 -27.19 1.32 1.77
C LYS A 40 -27.72 2.71 2.18
N LYS A 41 -26.91 3.53 2.85
CA LYS A 41 -27.27 4.91 3.22
C LYS A 41 -27.52 5.78 1.99
N ASN A 42 -26.79 5.53 0.90
CA ASN A 42 -26.97 6.22 -0.39
C ASN A 42 -28.09 5.61 -1.27
N GLY A 43 -28.88 4.68 -0.76
CA GLY A 43 -29.99 4.06 -1.47
C GLY A 43 -29.60 2.95 -2.45
N LEU A 44 -28.34 2.50 -2.45
CA LEU A 44 -27.86 1.40 -3.27
C LEU A 44 -28.00 0.06 -2.53
N ARG A 45 -28.44 -0.96 -3.24
CA ARG A 45 -28.49 -2.34 -2.78
C ARG A 45 -27.32 -3.12 -3.40
N THR A 46 -26.12 -2.92 -2.87
CA THR A 46 -24.92 -3.62 -3.32
C THR A 46 -24.66 -4.89 -2.53
N ALA A 47 -23.82 -5.78 -3.08
CA ALA A 47 -23.19 -6.89 -2.39
C ALA A 47 -21.68 -6.74 -2.41
N GLY A 48 -20.99 -7.47 -1.54
CA GLY A 48 -19.52 -7.55 -1.52
C GLY A 48 -19.03 -8.94 -1.91
N TYR A 49 -17.90 -9.00 -2.64
CA TYR A 49 -17.21 -10.25 -2.93
C TYR A 49 -15.72 -10.12 -2.60
N ILE A 50 -15.23 -11.00 -1.72
CA ILE A 50 -13.84 -11.01 -1.25
C ILE A 50 -13.21 -12.33 -1.69
N SER A 51 -12.12 -12.25 -2.46
CA SER A 51 -11.36 -13.42 -2.89
C SER A 51 -9.87 -13.09 -3.04
N GLY A 52 -9.01 -14.04 -2.74
CA GLY A 52 -7.57 -13.89 -2.80
C GLY A 52 -6.88 -15.13 -2.24
N TYR A 53 -5.60 -15.02 -1.99
CA TYR A 53 -4.81 -16.12 -1.43
C TYR A 53 -3.95 -15.62 -0.27
N ARG A 54 -3.90 -16.42 0.81
CA ARG A 54 -3.18 -16.07 2.04
C ARG A 54 -1.68 -15.95 1.83
N GLY A 55 -1.06 -14.99 2.48
CA GLY A 55 0.38 -14.77 2.50
C GLY A 55 0.73 -13.56 3.35
N SER A 56 1.84 -13.64 4.10
CA SER A 56 2.27 -12.52 4.94
C SER A 56 2.59 -11.27 4.11
N PRO A 57 2.20 -10.06 4.57
CA PRO A 57 1.58 -9.74 5.87
C PRO A 57 0.07 -9.98 5.97
N LEU A 58 -0.60 -10.39 4.90
CA LEU A 58 -2.05 -10.64 4.87
C LEU A 58 -2.43 -12.09 5.26
N GLY A 59 -1.50 -12.85 5.85
CA GLY A 59 -1.69 -14.27 6.17
C GLY A 59 -2.79 -14.57 7.18
N GLN A 60 -3.14 -13.61 8.05
CA GLN A 60 -4.24 -13.76 9.01
C GLN A 60 -5.57 -13.21 8.50
N PHE A 61 -5.61 -12.56 7.36
CA PHE A 61 -6.80 -11.91 6.82
C PHE A 61 -7.94 -12.92 6.58
N ASP A 62 -7.63 -14.09 5.98
CA ASP A 62 -8.57 -15.21 5.80
C ASP A 62 -9.23 -15.60 7.12
N GLN A 63 -8.43 -15.84 8.17
CA GLN A 63 -8.93 -16.28 9.47
C GLN A 63 -9.85 -15.24 10.08
N GLN A 64 -9.49 -13.97 9.99
CA GLN A 64 -10.31 -12.87 10.50
C GLN A 64 -11.62 -12.71 9.72
N LEU A 65 -11.61 -12.95 8.41
CA LEU A 65 -12.83 -13.00 7.60
C LEU A 65 -13.73 -14.17 8.00
N TRP A 66 -13.16 -15.35 8.28
CA TRP A 66 -13.93 -16.49 8.80
C TRP A 66 -14.53 -16.20 10.15
N ILE A 67 -13.81 -15.56 11.06
CA ILE A 67 -14.32 -15.13 12.37
C ILE A 67 -15.47 -14.12 12.20
N ALA A 68 -15.35 -13.19 11.25
CA ALA A 68 -16.35 -12.19 10.95
C ALA A 68 -17.52 -12.69 10.08
N LYS A 69 -17.58 -13.98 9.72
CA LYS A 69 -18.52 -14.56 8.75
C LYS A 69 -19.96 -14.11 8.94
N LYS A 70 -20.44 -14.11 10.19
CA LYS A 70 -21.83 -13.69 10.50
C LYS A 70 -22.07 -12.21 10.16
N HIS A 71 -21.09 -11.34 10.44
CA HIS A 71 -21.18 -9.92 10.12
C HIS A 71 -21.13 -9.70 8.60
N LEU A 72 -20.26 -10.41 7.88
CA LEU A 72 -20.19 -10.37 6.42
C LEU A 72 -21.52 -10.79 5.78
N GLN A 73 -22.09 -11.92 6.21
CA GLN A 73 -23.37 -12.42 5.70
C GLN A 73 -24.53 -11.44 5.95
N ASN A 74 -24.56 -10.78 7.09
CA ASN A 74 -25.59 -9.77 7.41
C ASN A 74 -25.48 -8.51 6.53
N HIS A 75 -24.38 -8.34 5.81
CA HIS A 75 -24.10 -7.24 4.89
C HIS A 75 -24.02 -7.72 3.43
N ASP A 76 -24.60 -8.86 3.08
CA ASP A 76 -24.55 -9.42 1.72
C ASP A 76 -23.11 -9.54 1.17
N ILE A 77 -22.11 -9.80 2.03
CA ILE A 77 -20.72 -9.96 1.65
C ILE A 77 -20.34 -11.43 1.66
N VAL A 78 -19.86 -11.92 0.52
CA VAL A 78 -19.38 -13.28 0.34
C VAL A 78 -17.85 -13.29 0.40
N PHE A 79 -17.29 -14.08 1.29
CA PHE A 79 -15.87 -14.40 1.30
C PHE A 79 -15.66 -15.82 0.78
N GLN A 80 -14.85 -15.95 -0.25
CA GLN A 80 -14.41 -17.22 -0.81
C GLN A 80 -12.92 -17.16 -1.11
N SER A 81 -12.12 -17.90 -0.35
CA SER A 81 -10.67 -18.01 -0.63
C SER A 81 -10.45 -18.58 -2.03
N GLY A 82 -9.52 -17.99 -2.78
CA GLY A 82 -9.14 -18.49 -4.09
C GLY A 82 -8.33 -19.79 -4.01
N VAL A 83 -8.33 -20.53 -5.09
CA VAL A 83 -7.40 -21.66 -5.29
C VAL A 83 -5.97 -21.12 -5.44
N ASN A 84 -5.86 -19.97 -6.09
CA ASN A 84 -4.66 -19.13 -6.21
C ASN A 84 -5.08 -17.69 -6.50
N GLU A 85 -4.11 -16.79 -6.60
CA GLU A 85 -4.31 -15.34 -6.68
C GLU A 85 -4.93 -14.92 -8.02
N ASP A 86 -4.51 -15.49 -9.14
CA ASP A 86 -5.01 -15.14 -10.49
C ASP A 86 -6.45 -15.63 -10.71
N ILE A 87 -6.81 -16.82 -10.24
CA ILE A 87 -8.20 -17.29 -10.28
C ILE A 87 -9.10 -16.46 -9.37
N ALA A 88 -8.61 -16.03 -8.20
CA ALA A 88 -9.34 -15.12 -7.33
C ALA A 88 -9.60 -13.77 -8.01
N ALA A 89 -8.60 -13.19 -8.69
CA ALA A 89 -8.75 -11.96 -9.45
C ALA A 89 -9.73 -12.13 -10.63
N THR A 90 -9.66 -13.27 -11.33
CA THR A 90 -10.61 -13.58 -12.41
C THR A 90 -12.06 -13.66 -11.91
N ALA A 91 -12.28 -14.27 -10.74
CA ALA A 91 -13.61 -14.32 -10.13
C ALA A 91 -14.14 -12.92 -9.75
N LEU A 92 -13.26 -12.03 -9.27
CA LEU A 92 -13.61 -10.63 -9.00
C LEU A 92 -13.92 -9.84 -10.27
N TRP A 93 -13.18 -10.07 -11.34
CA TRP A 93 -13.51 -9.50 -12.64
C TRP A 93 -14.88 -9.97 -13.14
N GLY A 94 -15.21 -11.26 -12.94
CA GLY A 94 -16.55 -11.78 -13.19
C GLY A 94 -17.64 -11.09 -12.37
N ALA A 95 -17.36 -10.79 -11.09
CA ALA A 95 -18.31 -10.07 -10.22
C ALA A 95 -18.59 -8.63 -10.72
N GLN A 96 -17.64 -7.98 -11.41
CA GLN A 96 -17.85 -6.67 -12.03
C GLN A 96 -18.78 -6.73 -13.27
N GLN A 97 -19.03 -7.92 -13.83
CA GLN A 97 -19.92 -8.12 -14.97
C GLN A 97 -21.38 -8.38 -14.54
N ALA A 98 -21.70 -8.21 -13.26
CA ALA A 98 -23.05 -8.40 -12.74
C ALA A 98 -24.07 -7.52 -13.50
N GLY A 99 -25.12 -8.14 -14.02
CA GLY A 99 -26.16 -7.46 -14.81
C GLY A 99 -25.89 -7.34 -16.31
N MET A 100 -24.68 -7.61 -16.79
CA MET A 100 -24.39 -7.52 -18.24
C MET A 100 -25.04 -8.64 -19.07
N HIS A 101 -25.30 -9.81 -18.46
CA HIS A 101 -25.86 -10.96 -19.13
C HIS A 101 -27.26 -11.34 -18.64
N GLY A 102 -27.99 -10.39 -18.05
CA GLY A 102 -29.33 -10.60 -17.54
C GLY A 102 -29.66 -9.72 -16.31
N LYS A 103 -30.72 -10.07 -15.58
CA LYS A 103 -31.10 -9.35 -14.39
C LYS A 103 -30.14 -9.65 -13.23
N ALA A 104 -29.49 -8.62 -12.70
CA ALA A 104 -28.72 -8.74 -11.48
C ALA A 104 -29.64 -8.76 -10.24
N LYS A 105 -29.20 -9.45 -9.19
CA LYS A 105 -29.85 -9.43 -7.87
C LYS A 105 -29.57 -8.14 -7.11
N TYR A 106 -28.42 -7.53 -7.34
CA TYR A 106 -27.90 -6.33 -6.68
C TYR A 106 -27.60 -5.25 -7.71
N ASP A 107 -27.56 -3.98 -7.25
CA ASP A 107 -27.24 -2.81 -8.09
C ASP A 107 -25.75 -2.78 -8.50
N GLY A 108 -24.92 -3.58 -7.86
CA GLY A 108 -23.51 -3.78 -8.13
C GLY A 108 -22.85 -4.67 -7.08
N VAL A 109 -21.65 -5.15 -7.38
CA VAL A 109 -20.84 -5.97 -6.46
C VAL A 109 -19.50 -5.31 -6.28
N PHE A 110 -19.22 -4.76 -5.08
CA PHE A 110 -17.88 -4.26 -4.78
C PHE A 110 -16.94 -5.42 -4.43
N GLY A 111 -15.69 -5.33 -4.88
CA GLY A 111 -14.73 -6.40 -4.79
C GLY A 111 -13.54 -6.09 -3.90
N VAL A 112 -12.99 -7.12 -3.25
CA VAL A 112 -11.68 -7.11 -2.59
C VAL A 112 -10.87 -8.30 -3.07
N TRP A 113 -9.77 -8.02 -3.78
CA TRP A 113 -8.71 -8.98 -4.01
C TRP A 113 -7.64 -8.83 -2.93
N TYR A 114 -6.99 -9.91 -2.51
CA TYR A 114 -5.84 -9.84 -1.62
C TYR A 114 -4.79 -10.90 -1.97
N GLY A 115 -3.53 -10.51 -1.88
CA GLY A 115 -2.38 -11.36 -2.10
C GLY A 115 -1.08 -10.70 -1.65
N LYS A 116 -0.06 -11.50 -1.40
CA LYS A 116 1.30 -11.00 -1.16
C LYS A 116 2.00 -10.69 -2.49
N GLY A 117 3.20 -10.09 -2.44
CA GLY A 117 3.95 -9.69 -3.62
C GLY A 117 4.02 -10.73 -4.75
N PRO A 118 4.46 -11.98 -4.52
CA PRO A 118 4.44 -13.01 -5.55
C PRO A 118 3.04 -13.32 -6.13
N GLY A 119 1.99 -13.12 -5.35
CA GLY A 119 0.61 -13.23 -5.81
C GLY A 119 0.21 -12.08 -6.73
N VAL A 120 0.73 -10.87 -6.49
CA VAL A 120 0.59 -9.72 -7.39
C VAL A 120 1.24 -10.03 -8.74
N ASP A 121 2.49 -10.50 -8.73
CA ASP A 121 3.22 -10.88 -9.95
C ASP A 121 2.45 -11.94 -10.75
N ARG A 122 1.96 -12.97 -10.07
CA ARG A 122 1.19 -14.05 -10.68
C ARG A 122 -0.11 -13.57 -11.32
N SER A 123 -0.73 -12.54 -10.77
CA SER A 123 -2.02 -11.99 -11.24
C SER A 123 -1.86 -10.92 -12.33
N GLY A 124 -0.64 -10.63 -12.79
CA GLY A 124 -0.36 -9.53 -13.72
C GLY A 124 -1.22 -9.53 -14.98
N ASP A 125 -1.41 -10.69 -15.61
CA ASP A 125 -2.23 -10.80 -16.82
C ASP A 125 -3.71 -10.50 -16.57
N VAL A 126 -4.29 -11.07 -15.53
CA VAL A 126 -5.70 -10.80 -15.18
C VAL A 126 -5.90 -9.37 -14.69
N PHE A 127 -4.95 -8.79 -13.97
CA PHE A 127 -5.01 -7.39 -13.57
C PHE A 127 -5.04 -6.47 -14.78
N ARG A 128 -4.20 -6.72 -15.77
CA ARG A 128 -4.17 -5.95 -17.02
C ARG A 128 -5.51 -6.04 -17.77
N HIS A 129 -6.02 -7.24 -17.98
CA HIS A 129 -7.31 -7.44 -18.65
C HIS A 129 -8.48 -6.79 -17.90
N ALA A 130 -8.56 -7.02 -16.60
CA ALA A 130 -9.63 -6.49 -15.78
C ALA A 130 -9.59 -4.95 -15.67
N ASN A 131 -8.39 -4.36 -15.58
CA ASN A 131 -8.22 -2.91 -15.53
C ASN A 131 -8.53 -2.22 -16.87
N LEU A 132 -8.14 -2.83 -18.00
CA LEU A 132 -8.54 -2.40 -19.33
C LEU A 132 -10.05 -2.42 -19.49
N ALA A 133 -10.69 -3.55 -19.21
CA ALA A 133 -12.14 -3.73 -19.29
C ALA A 133 -12.90 -2.75 -18.38
N GLY A 134 -12.46 -2.62 -17.13
CA GLY A 134 -13.04 -1.70 -16.16
C GLY A 134 -13.86 -2.35 -15.07
N THR A 135 -14.61 -1.53 -14.34
CA THR A 135 -15.44 -1.92 -13.20
C THR A 135 -16.91 -1.55 -13.41
N HIS A 136 -17.79 -2.23 -12.68
CA HIS A 136 -19.20 -1.84 -12.61
C HIS A 136 -19.34 -0.48 -11.93
N PRO A 137 -20.23 0.43 -12.39
CA PRO A 137 -20.39 1.78 -11.82
C PRO A 137 -20.76 1.79 -10.32
N ASN A 138 -21.47 0.76 -9.85
CA ASN A 138 -21.81 0.56 -8.43
C ASN A 138 -20.99 -0.59 -7.80
N GLY A 139 -19.99 -1.11 -8.49
CA GLY A 139 -19.09 -2.16 -8.01
C GLY A 139 -17.79 -1.56 -7.48
N GLY A 140 -16.77 -1.62 -8.31
CA GLY A 140 -15.40 -1.21 -7.96
C GLY A 140 -14.60 -2.31 -7.29
N VAL A 141 -13.27 -2.29 -7.44
CA VAL A 141 -12.38 -3.31 -6.89
C VAL A 141 -11.18 -2.68 -6.20
N LEU A 142 -10.90 -3.15 -4.98
CA LEU A 142 -9.65 -2.92 -4.28
C LEU A 142 -8.76 -4.17 -4.36
N ALA A 143 -7.51 -3.98 -4.76
CA ALA A 143 -6.47 -5.00 -4.70
C ALA A 143 -5.55 -4.72 -3.51
N LEU A 144 -5.69 -5.51 -2.43
CA LEU A 144 -4.84 -5.43 -1.25
C LEU A 144 -3.51 -6.11 -1.53
N MET A 145 -2.44 -5.32 -1.68
CA MET A 145 -1.09 -5.81 -1.96
C MET A 145 -0.29 -5.97 -0.67
N GLY A 146 0.01 -7.19 -0.27
CA GLY A 146 0.81 -7.48 0.91
C GLY A 146 2.30 -7.45 0.61
N ASP A 147 3.01 -6.41 1.06
CA ASP A 147 4.45 -6.27 0.91
C ASP A 147 5.21 -6.44 2.22
N ASP A 148 6.25 -7.27 2.18
CA ASP A 148 7.19 -7.56 3.26
C ASP A 148 8.60 -7.14 2.81
N HIS A 149 8.94 -5.88 3.06
CA HIS A 149 10.16 -5.25 2.55
C HIS A 149 11.46 -5.81 3.15
N THR A 150 11.39 -6.37 4.35
CA THR A 150 12.53 -6.99 5.06
C THR A 150 12.58 -8.50 4.90
N CYS A 151 11.61 -9.09 4.19
CA CYS A 151 11.56 -10.53 3.93
C CYS A 151 11.48 -11.39 5.20
N GLU A 152 10.83 -10.88 6.25
CA GLU A 152 10.74 -11.58 7.55
C GLU A 152 9.87 -12.84 7.47
N SER A 153 8.90 -12.86 6.56
CA SER A 153 7.99 -13.99 6.35
C SER A 153 7.76 -14.27 4.86
N SER A 154 8.73 -13.97 4.02
CA SER A 154 8.69 -14.13 2.57
C SER A 154 10.01 -14.70 2.07
N THR A 155 10.05 -15.19 0.84
CA THR A 155 11.28 -15.68 0.19
C THR A 155 11.93 -14.64 -0.71
N THR A 156 11.24 -13.51 -0.92
CA THR A 156 11.75 -12.35 -1.67
C THR A 156 11.32 -11.06 -0.98
N ALA A 157 12.22 -10.10 -0.91
CA ALA A 157 11.92 -8.74 -0.48
C ALA A 157 11.20 -8.01 -1.63
N HIS A 158 9.89 -7.95 -1.57
CA HIS A 158 9.02 -7.55 -2.68
C HIS A 158 8.64 -6.07 -2.64
N GLN A 159 8.38 -5.51 -3.84
CA GLN A 159 7.78 -4.20 -4.05
C GLN A 159 6.72 -4.31 -5.14
N SER A 160 5.46 -4.39 -4.75
CA SER A 160 4.33 -4.68 -5.66
C SER A 160 3.95 -3.51 -6.57
N GLU A 161 4.30 -2.27 -6.22
CA GLU A 161 3.86 -1.08 -6.96
C GLU A 161 4.21 -1.16 -8.44
N PHE A 162 5.41 -1.61 -8.80
CA PHE A 162 5.81 -1.63 -10.22
C PHE A 162 5.02 -2.62 -11.07
N ALA A 163 4.53 -3.72 -10.51
CA ALA A 163 3.62 -4.63 -11.20
C ALA A 163 2.26 -3.97 -11.47
N LEU A 164 1.78 -3.15 -10.53
CA LEU A 164 0.54 -2.40 -10.73
C LEU A 164 0.72 -1.22 -11.71
N VAL A 165 1.87 -0.54 -11.67
CA VAL A 165 2.23 0.48 -12.67
C VAL A 165 2.20 -0.12 -14.09
N ASP A 166 2.77 -1.31 -14.26
CA ASP A 166 2.76 -2.03 -15.54
C ASP A 166 1.34 -2.42 -15.98
N ALA A 167 0.46 -2.78 -15.04
CA ALA A 167 -0.97 -3.02 -15.30
C ALA A 167 -1.80 -1.72 -15.36
N MET A 168 -1.19 -0.55 -15.16
CA MET A 168 -1.82 0.77 -15.13
C MET A 168 -2.94 0.91 -14.08
N MET A 169 -2.77 0.28 -12.95
CA MET A 169 -3.68 0.35 -11.80
C MET A 169 -3.23 1.44 -10.82
N PRO A 170 -4.09 2.40 -10.44
CA PRO A 170 -3.78 3.39 -9.41
C PRO A 170 -3.44 2.75 -8.06
N ILE A 171 -2.56 3.39 -7.28
CA ILE A 171 -2.01 2.81 -6.05
C ILE A 171 -2.19 3.79 -4.89
N LEU A 172 -2.98 3.40 -3.90
CA LEU A 172 -3.10 4.07 -2.61
C LEU A 172 -2.13 3.46 -1.59
N ASN A 173 -1.43 4.30 -0.85
CA ASN A 173 -0.42 3.89 0.13
C ASN A 173 -0.71 4.48 1.52
N PRO A 174 -1.47 3.78 2.37
CA PRO A 174 -1.84 4.25 3.70
C PRO A 174 -0.65 4.25 4.67
N ALA A 175 -0.54 5.29 5.50
CA ALA A 175 0.51 5.44 6.49
C ALA A 175 0.24 4.66 7.80
N GLY A 176 -1.00 4.32 8.09
CA GLY A 176 -1.37 3.62 9.33
C GLY A 176 -2.79 3.08 9.30
N VAL A 177 -3.23 2.53 10.42
CA VAL A 177 -4.51 1.80 10.54
C VAL A 177 -5.73 2.66 10.17
N GLN A 178 -5.73 3.96 10.52
CA GLN A 178 -6.80 4.87 10.15
C GLN A 178 -6.90 5.03 8.63
N GLU A 179 -5.77 5.20 7.96
CA GLU A 179 -5.75 5.40 6.51
C GLU A 179 -6.06 4.13 5.72
N LEU A 180 -5.91 2.93 6.30
CA LEU A 180 -6.45 1.70 5.68
C LEU A 180 -7.96 1.81 5.49
N LEU A 181 -8.70 2.37 6.46
CA LEU A 181 -10.12 2.60 6.34
C LEU A 181 -10.43 3.76 5.38
N ASP A 182 -9.80 4.90 5.57
CA ASP A 182 -10.07 6.12 4.81
C ASP A 182 -9.74 5.90 3.31
N TYR A 183 -8.54 5.41 3.01
CA TYR A 183 -8.11 5.17 1.63
C TYR A 183 -8.84 3.99 0.98
N GLY A 184 -9.26 3.00 1.75
CA GLY A 184 -10.11 1.93 1.23
C GLY A 184 -11.46 2.45 0.74
N LEU A 185 -12.12 3.34 1.48
CA LEU A 185 -13.37 3.98 1.07
C LEU A 185 -13.17 4.90 -0.14
N TYR A 186 -12.11 5.72 -0.15
CA TYR A 186 -11.72 6.50 -1.33
C TYR A 186 -11.43 5.60 -2.53
N GLY A 187 -10.77 4.48 -2.31
CA GLY A 187 -10.38 3.55 -3.36
C GLY A 187 -11.56 2.93 -4.10
N TRP A 188 -12.64 2.54 -3.41
CA TRP A 188 -13.85 2.08 -4.11
C TRP A 188 -14.56 3.21 -4.85
N ALA A 189 -14.66 4.39 -4.25
CA ALA A 189 -15.23 5.54 -4.92
C ALA A 189 -14.43 5.93 -6.18
N LEU A 190 -13.10 5.92 -6.09
CA LEU A 190 -12.19 6.11 -7.20
C LEU A 190 -12.38 5.04 -8.29
N SER A 191 -12.42 3.76 -7.88
CA SER A 191 -12.62 2.64 -8.80
C SER A 191 -13.92 2.75 -9.59
N ARG A 192 -15.02 3.12 -8.92
CA ARG A 192 -16.32 3.37 -9.55
C ARG A 192 -16.29 4.56 -10.51
N TYR A 193 -15.62 5.64 -10.11
CA TYR A 193 -15.55 6.87 -10.89
C TYR A 193 -14.69 6.72 -12.14
N SER A 194 -13.50 6.17 -11.99
CA SER A 194 -12.52 6.05 -13.07
C SER A 194 -12.65 4.77 -13.91
N GLY A 195 -13.40 3.78 -13.43
CA GLY A 195 -13.46 2.46 -14.07
C GLY A 195 -12.16 1.67 -13.97
N THR A 196 -11.24 2.02 -13.05
CA THR A 196 -9.99 1.27 -12.82
C THR A 196 -10.13 0.34 -11.61
N TRP A 197 -9.34 -0.73 -11.57
CA TRP A 197 -9.04 -1.40 -10.33
C TRP A 197 -8.07 -0.52 -9.54
N VAL A 198 -8.12 -0.56 -8.21
CA VAL A 198 -7.28 0.28 -7.35
C VAL A 198 -6.48 -0.58 -6.40
N GLY A 199 -5.15 -0.45 -6.43
CA GLY A 199 -4.26 -1.07 -5.46
C GLY A 199 -4.29 -0.33 -4.12
N LEU A 200 -4.34 -1.08 -3.03
CA LEU A 200 -4.14 -0.58 -1.66
C LEU A 200 -2.93 -1.29 -1.08
N LYS A 201 -1.85 -0.54 -0.84
CA LYS A 201 -0.62 -1.11 -0.30
C LYS A 201 -0.78 -1.48 1.17
N CYS A 202 -0.52 -2.74 1.47
CA CYS A 202 -0.61 -3.33 2.80
C CYS A 202 0.78 -3.76 3.26
N MET A 203 1.55 -2.82 3.78
CA MET A 203 2.85 -3.14 4.35
C MET A 203 2.73 -3.85 5.69
N LYS A 204 3.68 -4.72 6.00
CA LYS A 204 3.77 -5.41 7.28
C LYS A 204 3.63 -4.43 8.46
N ASP A 205 4.40 -3.34 8.46
CA ASP A 205 4.39 -2.32 9.51
C ASP A 205 3.00 -1.71 9.75
N THR A 206 2.21 -1.55 8.69
CA THR A 206 0.85 -0.99 8.78
C THR A 206 -0.18 -2.03 9.21
N ILE A 207 -0.02 -3.28 8.74
CA ILE A 207 -0.97 -4.37 9.00
C ILE A 207 -0.82 -4.91 10.41
N ASP A 208 0.40 -5.02 10.92
CA ASP A 208 0.69 -5.48 12.28
C ASP A 208 0.51 -4.37 13.33
N ALA A 209 0.48 -3.10 12.91
CA ALA A 209 0.22 -1.97 13.79
C ALA A 209 -1.18 -2.01 14.38
N SER A 210 -1.32 -1.44 15.58
CA SER A 210 -2.60 -1.24 16.26
C SER A 210 -2.80 0.22 16.59
N ALA A 211 -4.00 0.74 16.40
CA ALA A 211 -4.34 2.12 16.70
C ALA A 211 -5.79 2.28 17.14
N THR A 212 -6.05 3.38 17.83
CA THR A 212 -7.40 3.88 18.02
C THR A 212 -7.81 4.66 16.77
N VAL A 213 -8.87 4.21 16.10
CA VAL A 213 -9.37 4.79 14.86
C VAL A 213 -10.77 5.38 15.04
N ASP A 214 -11.08 6.41 14.30
CA ASP A 214 -12.43 6.97 14.18
C ASP A 214 -13.17 6.27 13.04
N VAL A 215 -14.39 5.85 13.30
CA VAL A 215 -15.21 5.07 12.36
C VAL A 215 -16.50 5.79 11.94
N GLY A 216 -16.64 7.08 12.25
CA GLY A 216 -17.79 7.87 11.85
C GLY A 216 -17.92 8.02 10.32
N ASP A 217 -19.14 8.01 9.85
CA ASP A 217 -19.48 8.10 8.41
C ASP A 217 -19.07 9.43 7.76
N ASP A 218 -19.01 10.49 8.55
CA ASP A 218 -18.66 11.85 8.14
C ASP A 218 -17.18 12.06 7.89
N ARG A 219 -16.35 11.12 8.35
CA ARG A 219 -14.88 11.20 8.23
C ARG A 219 -14.40 11.22 6.78
N VAL A 220 -14.97 10.41 5.91
CA VAL A 220 -14.61 10.36 4.49
C VAL A 220 -15.76 10.92 3.65
N GLN A 221 -15.58 12.14 3.15
CA GLN A 221 -16.53 12.82 2.27
C GLN A 221 -16.03 12.72 0.83
N ILE A 222 -16.72 11.95 0.00
CA ILE A 222 -16.35 11.79 -1.41
C ILE A 222 -16.80 13.03 -2.19
N ARG A 223 -15.85 13.64 -2.90
CA ARG A 223 -16.08 14.74 -3.85
C ARG A 223 -15.75 14.28 -5.26
N TYR A 224 -16.67 14.48 -6.16
CA TYR A 224 -16.41 14.21 -7.57
C TYR A 224 -15.80 15.45 -8.22
N PRO A 225 -14.78 15.28 -9.09
CA PRO A 225 -14.13 16.41 -9.77
C PRO A 225 -15.11 17.18 -10.65
N ASP A 226 -14.94 18.49 -10.68
CA ASP A 226 -15.62 19.41 -11.61
C ASP A 226 -14.70 19.88 -12.76
N ASP A 227 -13.42 19.54 -12.68
CA ASP A 227 -12.36 19.87 -13.64
C ASP A 227 -11.98 18.70 -14.56
N PHE A 228 -12.82 17.67 -14.64
CA PHE A 228 -12.67 16.53 -15.55
C PHE A 228 -13.98 16.27 -16.31
N GLU A 229 -13.89 16.36 -17.65
CA GLU A 229 -15.02 16.07 -18.52
C GLU A 229 -15.12 14.55 -18.78
N MET A 230 -16.19 13.95 -18.29
CA MET A 230 -16.44 12.53 -18.49
C MET A 230 -16.74 12.25 -19.98
N PRO A 231 -16.02 11.31 -20.62
CA PRO A 231 -16.27 11.00 -22.05
C PRO A 231 -17.67 10.38 -22.24
N GLU A 232 -18.21 10.49 -23.46
CA GLU A 232 -19.47 9.88 -23.82
C GLU A 232 -19.46 8.36 -23.52
N GLY A 233 -20.51 7.89 -22.87
CA GLY A 233 -20.62 6.51 -22.39
C GLY A 233 -19.83 6.20 -21.11
N GLY A 234 -19.13 7.17 -20.53
CA GLY A 234 -18.42 7.02 -19.26
C GLY A 234 -17.20 6.10 -19.31
N LEU A 235 -16.71 5.65 -18.13
CA LEU A 235 -15.47 4.87 -17.99
C LEU A 235 -15.69 3.43 -17.48
N SER A 236 -16.95 3.08 -17.18
CA SER A 236 -17.30 1.76 -16.63
C SER A 236 -17.21 0.65 -17.67
N LEU A 237 -17.15 -0.58 -17.17
CA LEU A 237 -17.19 -1.82 -17.93
C LEU A 237 -18.39 -1.84 -18.90
N ARG A 238 -18.18 -2.32 -20.12
CA ARG A 238 -19.20 -2.42 -21.17
C ARG A 238 -18.93 -3.60 -22.10
N PHE A 239 -19.94 -3.93 -22.91
CA PHE A 239 -19.84 -4.94 -23.94
C PHE A 239 -20.80 -4.61 -25.09
N PRO A 240 -20.40 -4.70 -26.38
CA PRO A 240 -19.03 -5.02 -26.85
C PRO A 240 -18.04 -3.91 -26.53
N ASP A 241 -16.76 -4.25 -26.40
CA ASP A 241 -15.68 -3.31 -26.05
C ASP A 241 -14.36 -3.73 -26.75
N PRO A 242 -14.04 -3.19 -27.92
CA PRO A 242 -12.83 -3.54 -28.66
C PRO A 242 -11.55 -3.24 -27.86
N PRO A 243 -10.50 -4.08 -27.93
CA PRO A 243 -9.28 -3.90 -27.14
C PRO A 243 -8.59 -2.55 -27.31
N LEU A 244 -8.53 -1.98 -28.52
CA LEU A 244 -7.91 -0.68 -28.76
C LEU A 244 -8.74 0.47 -28.19
N ASP A 245 -10.06 0.35 -28.14
CA ASP A 245 -10.94 1.33 -27.49
C ASP A 245 -10.76 1.30 -25.97
N GLN A 246 -10.54 0.11 -25.39
CA GLN A 246 -10.19 -0.04 -23.98
C GLN A 246 -8.86 0.63 -23.66
N GLU A 247 -7.83 0.42 -24.50
CA GLU A 247 -6.52 1.03 -24.36
C GLU A 247 -6.59 2.55 -24.45
N GLU A 248 -7.25 3.09 -25.48
CA GLU A 248 -7.44 4.54 -25.63
C GLU A 248 -8.15 5.14 -24.42
N ARG A 249 -9.22 4.48 -23.96
CA ARG A 249 -9.99 4.93 -22.79
C ARG A 249 -9.14 4.90 -21.51
N LEU A 250 -8.29 3.90 -21.34
CA LEU A 250 -7.40 3.82 -20.17
C LEU A 250 -6.38 4.97 -20.20
N HIS A 251 -5.68 5.16 -21.30
CA HIS A 251 -4.62 6.15 -21.41
C HIS A 251 -5.13 7.60 -21.41
N ARG A 252 -6.20 7.88 -22.16
CA ARG A 252 -6.67 9.26 -22.35
C ARG A 252 -7.63 9.74 -21.26
N TYR A 253 -8.39 8.83 -20.65
CA TYR A 253 -9.48 9.25 -19.79
C TYR A 253 -9.40 8.66 -18.38
N LYS A 254 -9.20 7.35 -18.22
CA LYS A 254 -9.26 6.74 -16.89
C LYS A 254 -8.16 7.28 -15.96
N LEU A 255 -6.92 7.38 -16.43
CA LEU A 255 -5.81 7.89 -15.61
C LEU A 255 -5.95 9.40 -15.32
N GLU A 256 -6.52 10.18 -16.24
CA GLU A 256 -6.81 11.59 -15.99
C GLU A 256 -7.96 11.75 -14.97
N ALA A 257 -9.01 10.91 -15.06
CA ALA A 257 -10.06 10.85 -14.05
C ALA A 257 -9.52 10.49 -12.66
N VAL A 258 -8.55 9.56 -12.59
CA VAL A 258 -7.86 9.22 -11.34
C VAL A 258 -7.17 10.43 -10.73
N LYS A 259 -6.36 11.15 -11.50
CA LYS A 259 -5.65 12.36 -11.02
C LYS A 259 -6.61 13.46 -10.57
N ALA A 260 -7.67 13.69 -11.33
CA ALA A 260 -8.70 14.65 -10.98
C ALA A 260 -9.40 14.26 -9.66
N PHE A 261 -9.74 12.98 -9.48
CA PHE A 261 -10.34 12.49 -8.24
C PHE A 261 -9.42 12.67 -7.02
N VAL A 262 -8.12 12.37 -7.15
CA VAL A 262 -7.12 12.58 -6.10
C VAL A 262 -7.08 14.04 -5.67
N ARG A 263 -7.04 14.95 -6.63
CA ARG A 263 -7.04 16.41 -6.40
C ARG A 263 -8.32 16.89 -5.71
N ALA A 264 -9.49 16.46 -6.19
CA ALA A 264 -10.78 16.86 -5.62
C ALA A 264 -10.97 16.42 -4.17
N ASN A 265 -10.35 15.29 -3.77
CA ASN A 265 -10.47 14.72 -2.44
C ASN A 265 -9.27 15.01 -1.52
N GLY A 266 -8.23 15.70 -1.99
CA GLY A 266 -7.06 16.03 -1.18
C GLY A 266 -6.34 14.78 -0.65
N ILE A 267 -6.30 13.72 -1.45
CA ILE A 267 -5.63 12.46 -1.08
C ILE A 267 -4.12 12.71 -0.98
N ASP A 268 -3.58 13.48 -1.92
CA ASP A 268 -2.24 14.07 -1.84
C ASP A 268 -2.38 15.48 -1.29
N ARG A 269 -1.56 15.86 -0.29
CA ARG A 269 -1.74 17.14 0.42
C ARG A 269 -0.49 17.65 1.11
N VAL A 270 -0.43 18.95 1.33
CA VAL A 270 0.54 19.55 2.22
C VAL A 270 0.12 19.26 3.67
N GLU A 271 0.97 18.57 4.42
CA GLU A 271 0.76 18.27 5.85
C GLU A 271 1.44 19.31 6.76
N MET A 272 2.47 19.98 6.23
CA MET A 272 3.21 21.02 6.93
C MET A 272 3.73 22.02 5.90
N GLU A 273 3.61 23.31 6.20
CA GLU A 273 4.10 24.40 5.37
C GLU A 273 5.11 25.24 6.16
N GLY A 274 6.30 25.41 5.59
CA GLY A 274 7.37 26.23 6.17
C GLY A 274 7.13 27.73 5.96
N GLU A 275 7.70 28.57 6.83
CA GLU A 275 7.63 30.03 6.68
C GLU A 275 8.53 30.55 5.55
N ASN A 276 9.57 29.82 5.20
CA ASN A 276 10.52 30.10 4.12
C ASN A 276 10.72 28.82 3.30
N ASP A 277 10.73 28.95 1.99
CA ASP A 277 10.85 27.84 1.04
C ASP A 277 12.27 27.22 1.02
N THR A 278 12.64 26.50 2.08
CA THR A 278 13.98 25.96 2.24
C THR A 278 14.08 24.50 1.77
N LEU A 279 13.37 23.61 2.44
CA LEU A 279 13.41 22.16 2.17
C LEU A 279 12.00 21.59 2.10
N GLY A 280 11.62 21.05 0.95
CA GLY A 280 10.43 20.23 0.79
C GLY A 280 10.75 18.75 1.05
N ILE A 281 9.87 18.05 1.75
CA ILE A 281 9.93 16.60 1.89
C ILE A 281 8.68 16.01 1.26
N VAL A 282 8.86 15.16 0.25
CA VAL A 282 7.78 14.39 -0.40
C VAL A 282 7.84 12.97 0.09
N THR A 283 6.75 12.45 0.65
CA THR A 283 6.76 11.13 1.28
C THR A 283 5.39 10.45 1.23
N CYS A 284 5.32 9.15 1.47
CA CYS A 284 4.11 8.35 1.44
C CYS A 284 4.12 7.21 2.46
N GLY A 285 2.95 6.69 2.78
CA GLY A 285 2.78 5.48 3.58
C GLY A 285 3.58 5.49 4.88
N LYS A 286 4.23 4.36 5.21
CA LYS A 286 5.10 4.22 6.37
C LYS A 286 6.18 5.32 6.43
N SER A 287 6.81 5.63 5.29
CA SER A 287 7.89 6.63 5.23
C SER A 287 7.45 8.02 5.71
N TYR A 288 6.15 8.36 5.62
CA TYR A 288 5.63 9.59 6.24
C TYR A 288 5.76 9.57 7.76
N LEU A 289 5.45 8.45 8.40
CA LEU A 289 5.61 8.30 9.85
C LEU A 289 7.08 8.32 10.26
N ASP A 290 7.94 7.71 9.44
CA ASP A 290 9.39 7.71 9.67
C ASP A 290 9.99 9.13 9.53
N VAL A 291 9.52 9.93 8.57
CA VAL A 291 9.89 11.35 8.45
C VAL A 291 9.46 12.14 9.69
N ARG A 292 8.23 11.93 10.19
CA ARG A 292 7.76 12.56 11.44
C ARG A 292 8.64 12.17 12.64
N GLN A 293 9.02 10.89 12.73
CA GLN A 293 9.90 10.39 13.77
C GLN A 293 11.34 10.92 13.62
N ALA A 294 11.83 11.04 12.39
CA ALA A 294 13.15 11.61 12.08
C ALA A 294 13.23 13.08 12.53
N LEU A 295 12.22 13.90 12.24
CA LEU A 295 12.13 15.28 12.71
C LEU A 295 12.11 15.34 14.23
N HIS A 296 11.35 14.46 14.89
CA HIS A 296 11.35 14.36 16.36
C HIS A 296 12.74 14.02 16.92
N TYR A 297 13.49 13.09 16.30
CA TYR A 297 14.85 12.76 16.69
C TYR A 297 15.82 13.96 16.58
N LEU A 298 15.56 14.85 15.63
CA LEU A 298 16.33 16.08 15.44
C LEU A 298 15.88 17.21 16.38
N GLY A 299 14.85 16.97 17.20
CA GLY A 299 14.26 18.00 18.07
C GLY A 299 13.50 19.07 17.27
N VAL A 300 13.03 18.71 16.08
CA VAL A 300 12.27 19.58 15.18
C VAL A 300 10.78 19.24 15.31
N ASP A 301 10.07 19.98 16.14
CA ASP A 301 8.61 19.97 16.21
C ASP A 301 8.00 20.80 15.05
N ASP A 302 6.68 20.88 15.00
CA ASP A 302 5.98 21.56 13.91
C ASP A 302 6.30 23.06 13.83
N ASP A 303 6.47 23.73 14.97
CA ASP A 303 6.80 25.16 15.01
C ASP A 303 8.25 25.39 14.58
N ARG A 304 9.17 24.56 15.05
CA ARG A 304 10.58 24.62 14.64
C ARG A 304 10.76 24.27 13.17
N ALA A 305 10.03 23.27 12.65
CA ALA A 305 10.04 22.90 11.24
C ALA A 305 9.62 24.08 10.35
N ARG A 306 8.54 24.80 10.72
CA ARG A 306 8.11 26.00 10.02
C ARG A 306 9.18 27.08 10.01
N GLN A 307 9.79 27.38 11.16
CA GLN A 307 10.87 28.37 11.27
C GLN A 307 12.11 28.03 10.42
N LEU A 308 12.44 26.74 10.32
CA LEU A 308 13.55 26.25 9.49
C LEU A 308 13.18 26.20 7.98
N GLY A 309 11.93 26.46 7.63
CA GLY A 309 11.44 26.41 6.26
C GLY A 309 11.28 24.98 5.72
N VAL A 310 10.89 24.04 6.60
CA VAL A 310 10.59 22.65 6.22
C VAL A 310 9.11 22.54 5.87
N SER A 311 8.83 22.08 4.65
CA SER A 311 7.49 21.75 4.18
C SER A 311 7.37 20.26 3.92
N ILE A 312 6.20 19.65 4.19
CA ILE A 312 5.94 18.22 3.97
C ILE A 312 4.74 18.06 3.04
N TYR A 313 4.95 17.37 1.93
CA TYR A 313 3.91 16.91 1.03
C TYR A 313 3.72 15.40 1.19
N LYS A 314 2.55 15.02 1.67
CA LYS A 314 2.18 13.63 1.86
C LYS A 314 1.40 13.14 0.65
N VAL A 315 1.94 12.13 -0.01
CA VAL A 315 1.33 11.45 -1.15
C VAL A 315 0.55 10.27 -0.66
N GLY A 316 -0.75 10.26 -0.93
CA GLY A 316 -1.63 9.12 -0.66
C GLY A 316 -1.78 8.23 -1.89
N MET A 317 -1.79 8.82 -3.11
CA MET A 317 -1.79 8.11 -4.40
C MET A 317 -0.38 8.06 -4.97
N THR A 318 0.32 6.95 -4.77
CA THR A 318 1.72 6.85 -5.19
C THR A 318 1.90 6.66 -6.70
N TRP A 319 0.87 6.24 -7.39
CA TRP A 319 0.82 6.18 -8.85
C TRP A 319 -0.63 6.17 -9.37
N PRO A 320 -0.96 6.91 -10.44
CA PRO A 320 -0.17 8.01 -11.02
C PRO A 320 -0.15 9.22 -10.07
N LEU A 321 1.02 9.85 -9.91
CA LEU A 321 1.14 11.04 -9.06
C LEU A 321 0.34 12.21 -9.64
N GLU A 322 -0.42 12.91 -8.80
CA GLU A 322 -1.20 14.09 -9.21
C GLU A 322 -0.24 15.27 -9.47
N PRO A 323 -0.13 15.77 -10.71
CA PRO A 323 0.94 16.69 -11.08
C PRO A 323 0.73 18.12 -10.57
N THR A 324 -0.53 18.56 -10.42
CA THR A 324 -0.83 19.96 -10.05
C THR A 324 -0.41 20.29 -8.63
N GLY A 325 -0.72 19.39 -7.70
CA GLY A 325 -0.38 19.54 -6.28
C GLY A 325 1.13 19.56 -6.06
N ILE A 326 1.85 18.60 -6.66
CA ILE A 326 3.31 18.54 -6.52
C ILE A 326 4.02 19.72 -7.19
N ALA A 327 3.54 20.20 -8.35
CA ALA A 327 4.08 21.38 -9.01
C ALA A 327 3.81 22.66 -8.19
N HIS A 328 2.65 22.74 -7.52
CA HIS A 328 2.36 23.85 -6.62
C HIS A 328 3.25 23.80 -5.36
N PHE A 329 3.40 22.66 -4.75
CA PHE A 329 4.25 22.44 -3.58
C PHE A 329 5.73 22.79 -3.86
N ALA A 330 6.21 22.52 -5.05
CA ALA A 330 7.59 22.75 -5.44
C ALA A 330 7.97 24.24 -5.62
N LYS A 331 6.96 25.12 -5.75
CA LYS A 331 7.20 26.57 -6.00
C LYS A 331 7.98 27.20 -4.88
N GLY A 332 9.09 27.87 -5.22
CA GLY A 332 9.94 28.58 -4.28
C GLY A 332 10.93 27.70 -3.51
N LEU A 333 10.69 26.41 -3.38
CA LEU A 333 11.58 25.48 -2.69
C LEU A 333 12.97 25.42 -3.33
N LYS A 334 14.01 25.39 -2.52
CA LYS A 334 15.40 25.21 -2.98
C LYS A 334 15.69 23.75 -3.31
N LYS A 335 15.19 22.84 -2.47
CA LYS A 335 15.48 21.43 -2.54
C LYS A 335 14.26 20.60 -2.12
N ILE A 336 14.04 19.46 -2.79
CA ILE A 336 13.05 18.47 -2.40
C ILE A 336 13.77 17.15 -2.10
N LEU A 337 13.56 16.62 -0.90
CA LEU A 337 13.94 15.26 -0.50
C LEU A 337 12.73 14.33 -0.63
N VAL A 338 12.83 13.33 -1.52
CA VAL A 338 11.81 12.29 -1.64
C VAL A 338 12.17 11.12 -0.74
N VAL A 339 11.28 10.81 0.21
CA VAL A 339 11.45 9.71 1.16
C VAL A 339 10.40 8.65 0.88
N GLU A 340 10.83 7.54 0.31
CA GLU A 340 9.99 6.40 -0.05
C GLU A 340 10.75 5.09 0.13
N GLU A 341 10.03 4.00 0.36
CA GLU A 341 10.60 2.65 0.47
C GLU A 341 11.06 2.09 -0.88
N LYS A 342 12.08 1.25 -0.87
CA LYS A 342 12.57 0.53 -2.06
C LYS A 342 13.01 1.45 -3.21
N ARG A 343 12.67 1.06 -4.47
CA ARG A 343 13.04 1.83 -5.68
C ARG A 343 12.26 3.13 -5.76
N GLY A 344 12.88 4.13 -6.35
CA GLY A 344 12.30 5.47 -6.51
C GLY A 344 11.14 5.51 -7.48
N LEU A 345 9.92 5.28 -7.03
CA LEU A 345 8.68 5.43 -7.79
C LEU A 345 8.17 6.88 -7.76
N LEU A 346 8.10 7.48 -6.57
CA LEU A 346 7.71 8.89 -6.42
C LEU A 346 8.80 9.81 -6.92
N GLU A 347 10.06 9.54 -6.58
CA GLU A 347 11.21 10.36 -7.01
C GLU A 347 11.23 10.53 -8.53
N SER A 348 10.98 9.43 -9.26
CA SER A 348 10.96 9.47 -10.74
C SER A 348 9.83 10.34 -11.27
N GLN A 349 8.63 10.19 -10.73
CA GLN A 349 7.46 10.98 -11.13
C GLN A 349 7.59 12.46 -10.75
N VAL A 350 8.11 12.76 -9.56
CA VAL A 350 8.40 14.15 -9.13
C VAL A 350 9.39 14.80 -10.08
N LYS A 351 10.49 14.12 -10.42
CA LYS A 351 11.48 14.62 -11.39
C LYS A 351 10.86 14.87 -12.76
N ASP A 352 10.06 13.95 -13.26
CA ASP A 352 9.39 14.07 -14.56
C ASP A 352 8.41 15.24 -14.60
N ILE A 353 7.56 15.39 -13.58
CA ILE A 353 6.58 16.48 -13.47
C ILE A 353 7.27 17.85 -13.36
N LEU A 354 8.37 17.94 -12.61
CA LEU A 354 9.06 19.21 -12.39
C LEU A 354 10.06 19.57 -13.49
N TYR A 355 10.47 18.61 -14.34
CA TYR A 355 11.48 18.81 -15.38
C TYR A 355 11.17 19.98 -16.33
N PRO A 356 9.92 20.18 -16.82
CA PRO A 356 9.60 21.27 -17.75
C PRO A 356 9.52 22.66 -17.10
N LEU A 357 9.63 22.76 -15.76
CA LEU A 357 9.54 24.04 -15.04
C LEU A 357 10.87 24.80 -15.13
N ASP A 358 10.81 26.09 -15.46
CA ASP A 358 12.00 26.96 -15.54
C ASP A 358 12.70 27.11 -14.18
N GLN A 359 11.91 27.30 -13.11
CA GLN A 359 12.38 27.38 -11.74
C GLN A 359 11.94 26.12 -10.99
N ARG A 360 12.84 25.19 -10.82
CA ARG A 360 12.58 23.93 -10.14
C ARG A 360 13.60 23.68 -9.02
N PRO A 361 13.18 23.11 -7.89
CA PRO A 361 14.11 22.69 -6.84
C PRO A 361 15.01 21.55 -7.31
N VAL A 362 16.12 21.37 -6.62
CA VAL A 362 16.93 20.15 -6.76
C VAL A 362 16.18 18.99 -6.10
N VAL A 363 15.88 17.94 -6.84
CA VAL A 363 15.17 16.76 -6.33
C VAL A 363 16.17 15.64 -6.05
N ILE A 364 16.24 15.23 -4.80
CA ILE A 364 17.06 14.12 -4.28
C ILE A 364 16.18 13.08 -3.60
N GLY A 365 16.68 11.87 -3.41
CA GLY A 365 15.93 10.79 -2.80
C GLY A 365 16.80 9.54 -2.64
N LYS A 366 16.77 8.60 -3.59
CA LYS A 366 17.67 7.44 -3.59
C LYS A 366 19.13 7.84 -3.84
N LYS A 367 19.31 8.94 -4.55
CA LYS A 367 20.63 9.53 -4.78
C LYS A 367 20.66 10.99 -4.34
N ASP A 368 21.81 11.43 -3.91
CA ASP A 368 22.09 12.81 -3.56
C ASP A 368 22.38 13.68 -4.81
N GLU A 369 22.79 14.91 -4.58
CA GLU A 369 23.13 15.91 -5.60
C GLU A 369 24.34 15.51 -6.46
N MET A 370 25.21 14.64 -5.93
CA MET A 370 26.41 14.13 -6.62
C MET A 370 26.15 12.79 -7.34
N GLY A 371 24.93 12.23 -7.20
CA GLY A 371 24.58 10.92 -7.75
C GLY A 371 25.00 9.73 -6.90
N LEU A 372 25.49 9.98 -5.67
CA LEU A 372 25.81 8.94 -4.69
C LEU A 372 24.54 8.45 -3.98
N GLU A 373 24.57 7.23 -3.45
CA GLU A 373 23.46 6.70 -2.67
C GLU A 373 23.21 7.55 -1.42
N LEU A 374 21.95 7.99 -1.25
CA LEU A 374 21.49 8.75 -0.09
C LEU A 374 20.53 7.92 0.76
N LEU A 375 19.43 7.48 0.20
CA LEU A 375 18.46 6.60 0.86
C LEU A 375 18.46 5.25 0.12
N ARG A 376 18.84 4.20 0.81
CA ARG A 376 18.98 2.85 0.22
C ARG A 376 17.70 2.34 -0.43
N SER A 377 17.84 1.51 -1.45
CA SER A 377 16.73 0.84 -2.15
C SER A 377 16.49 -0.59 -1.65
N ASN A 378 17.33 -1.14 -0.80
CA ASN A 378 17.19 -2.47 -0.22
C ASN A 378 16.71 -2.39 1.24
N GLY A 379 16.17 -3.48 1.76
CA GLY A 379 15.60 -3.53 3.12
C GLY A 379 14.42 -2.60 3.32
N ALA A 380 14.21 -2.09 4.51
CA ALA A 380 13.29 -1.01 4.85
C ALA A 380 14.10 0.18 5.38
N LEU A 381 13.65 1.39 5.12
CA LEU A 381 14.27 2.60 5.67
C LEU A 381 13.98 2.72 7.16
N GLU A 382 14.92 3.29 7.88
CA GLU A 382 14.77 3.54 9.31
C GLU A 382 14.75 5.05 9.60
N PRO A 383 14.01 5.49 10.63
CA PRO A 383 13.94 6.90 10.97
C PRO A 383 15.29 7.56 11.23
N ASN A 384 16.32 6.82 11.67
CA ASN A 384 17.65 7.37 11.90
C ASN A 384 18.39 7.71 10.61
N GLU A 385 18.28 6.87 9.56
CA GLU A 385 18.84 7.15 8.24
C GLU A 385 18.20 8.40 7.63
N ILE A 386 16.88 8.49 7.74
CA ILE A 386 16.10 9.63 7.26
C ILE A 386 16.48 10.89 8.03
N ALA A 387 16.66 10.80 9.36
CA ALA A 387 17.08 11.92 10.20
C ALA A 387 18.44 12.47 9.78
N ILE A 388 19.40 11.60 9.49
CA ILE A 388 20.73 12.00 8.99
C ILE A 388 20.59 12.74 7.66
N ALA A 389 19.84 12.17 6.69
CA ALA A 389 19.64 12.78 5.39
C ALA A 389 18.97 14.16 5.47
N ILE A 390 17.95 14.32 6.33
CA ILE A 390 17.26 15.61 6.57
C ILE A 390 18.22 16.60 7.24
N ALA A 391 18.94 16.19 8.30
CA ALA A 391 19.81 17.07 9.06
C ALA A 391 20.95 17.63 8.22
N GLU A 392 21.58 16.81 7.36
CA GLU A 392 22.63 17.25 6.46
C GLU A 392 22.16 18.37 5.52
N ARG A 393 20.94 18.24 4.96
CA ARG A 393 20.37 19.24 4.05
C ARG A 393 19.91 20.48 4.79
N LEU A 394 19.35 20.32 5.99
CA LEU A 394 18.99 21.47 6.81
C LEU A 394 20.23 22.25 7.24
N LEU A 395 21.29 21.56 7.67
CA LEU A 395 22.56 22.21 8.03
C LEU A 395 23.17 22.98 6.86
N GLU A 396 23.20 22.36 5.66
CA GLU A 396 23.66 23.03 4.44
C GLU A 396 22.85 24.28 4.10
N LEU A 397 21.52 24.22 4.23
CA LEU A 397 20.62 25.28 3.81
C LEU A 397 20.46 26.40 4.83
N THR A 398 20.59 26.11 6.15
CA THR A 398 20.29 27.04 7.24
C THR A 398 21.52 27.40 8.10
N GLY A 399 22.54 26.53 8.17
CA GLY A 399 23.67 26.70 9.08
C GLY A 399 23.32 26.57 10.57
N ASP A 400 22.20 25.94 10.92
CA ASP A 400 21.69 25.86 12.30
C ASP A 400 22.52 24.90 13.16
N GLN A 401 23.22 25.45 14.17
CA GLN A 401 24.11 24.67 15.04
C GLN A 401 23.38 23.61 15.87
N SER A 402 22.13 23.83 16.23
CA SER A 402 21.35 22.83 16.99
C SER A 402 21.11 21.55 16.17
N ILE A 403 21.00 21.68 14.85
CA ILE A 403 20.92 20.55 13.93
C ILE A 403 22.24 19.82 13.82
N GLU A 404 23.39 20.54 13.83
CA GLU A 404 24.73 19.95 13.78
C GLU A 404 24.99 19.02 14.99
N GLU A 405 24.63 19.47 16.20
CA GLU A 405 24.77 18.66 17.41
C GLU A 405 23.93 17.37 17.32
N ARG A 406 22.68 17.48 16.87
CA ARG A 406 21.79 16.34 16.69
C ARG A 406 22.29 15.40 15.60
N LEU A 407 22.77 15.92 14.47
CA LEU A 407 23.36 15.13 13.39
C LEU A 407 24.56 14.29 13.89
N THR A 408 25.47 14.93 14.65
CA THR A 408 26.64 14.25 15.24
C THR A 408 26.21 13.09 16.13
N HIS A 409 25.20 13.30 16.97
CA HIS A 409 24.64 12.22 17.80
C HIS A 409 23.99 11.12 16.96
N ARG A 410 23.21 11.44 15.92
CA ARG A 410 22.60 10.41 15.05
C ARG A 410 23.64 9.59 14.29
N ARG A 411 24.72 10.20 13.83
CA ARG A 411 25.84 9.51 13.18
C ARG A 411 26.55 8.56 14.13
N SER A 412 26.75 8.95 15.41
CA SER A 412 27.37 8.03 16.39
C SER A 412 26.54 6.77 16.61
N LEU A 413 25.21 6.91 16.69
CA LEU A 413 24.32 5.76 16.81
C LEU A 413 24.34 4.84 15.58
N ALA A 414 24.54 5.41 14.39
CA ALA A 414 24.64 4.62 13.15
C ALA A 414 25.98 3.84 13.05
N LEU A 415 27.03 4.31 13.71
CA LEU A 415 28.32 3.66 13.78
C LEU A 415 28.40 2.56 14.84
N GLU A 416 27.50 2.56 15.82
CA GLU A 416 27.35 1.48 16.78
C GLU A 416 26.81 0.26 16.03
N SER A 417 27.70 -0.62 15.57
CA SER A 417 27.31 -1.91 14.99
C SER A 417 26.46 -2.65 16.02
N PRO A 418 25.30 -3.20 15.65
CA PRO A 418 24.57 -4.08 16.55
C PRO A 418 25.53 -5.19 16.99
N GLU A 419 25.62 -5.44 18.31
CA GLU A 419 26.39 -6.58 18.83
C GLU A 419 25.96 -7.83 18.04
N VAL A 420 26.91 -8.43 17.32
CA VAL A 420 26.64 -9.71 16.63
C VAL A 420 26.26 -10.69 17.73
N PRO A 421 25.05 -11.28 17.73
CA PRO A 421 24.65 -12.17 18.80
C PRO A 421 25.66 -13.32 18.89
N ALA A 422 26.14 -13.59 20.08
CA ALA A 422 27.13 -14.64 20.34
C ALA A 422 26.62 -16.04 19.93
N MET A 423 25.33 -16.18 19.69
CA MET A 423 24.69 -17.42 19.26
C MET A 423 23.43 -17.13 18.44
N GLU A 424 23.39 -17.66 17.22
CA GLU A 424 22.19 -17.65 16.39
C GLU A 424 21.35 -18.93 16.65
N ARG A 425 20.03 -18.77 16.69
CA ARG A 425 19.13 -19.92 16.76
C ARG A 425 19.02 -20.59 15.40
N THR A 426 19.40 -21.86 15.33
CA THR A 426 19.07 -22.68 14.17
C THR A 426 17.55 -22.80 14.04
N PRO A 427 16.96 -22.58 12.86
CA PRO A 427 15.55 -22.80 12.65
C PRO A 427 15.13 -24.23 12.98
N TYR A 428 13.89 -24.41 13.44
CA TYR A 428 13.33 -25.72 13.72
C TYR A 428 11.83 -25.76 13.37
N PHE A 429 11.33 -26.96 13.10
CA PHE A 429 9.90 -27.18 12.90
C PHE A 429 9.18 -27.42 14.22
N CYS A 430 7.93 -26.96 14.32
CA CYS A 430 7.09 -27.18 15.49
C CYS A 430 7.01 -28.66 15.86
N SER A 431 6.79 -28.97 17.15
CA SER A 431 6.57 -30.34 17.62
C SER A 431 5.39 -30.98 16.91
N GLY A 432 5.55 -32.18 16.37
CA GLY A 432 4.53 -32.91 15.61
C GLY A 432 4.32 -32.39 14.16
N CYS A 433 5.10 -31.41 13.69
CA CYS A 433 5.00 -30.92 12.33
C CYS A 433 5.45 -32.01 11.34
N PRO A 434 4.69 -32.24 10.24
CA PRO A 434 5.06 -33.19 9.19
C PRO A 434 6.43 -32.93 8.56
N HIS A 435 6.89 -31.68 8.51
CA HIS A 435 8.22 -31.31 8.00
C HIS A 435 9.36 -31.99 8.80
N ASN A 436 9.16 -32.33 10.05
CA ASN A 436 10.18 -33.06 10.84
C ASN A 436 10.54 -34.40 10.20
N THR A 437 9.62 -35.04 9.49
CA THR A 437 9.84 -36.29 8.77
C THR A 437 10.04 -36.05 7.27
N GLY A 438 9.19 -35.23 6.66
CA GLY A 438 9.16 -35.01 5.21
C GLY A 438 10.40 -34.32 4.64
N THR A 439 11.19 -33.61 5.47
CA THR A 439 12.44 -32.95 5.04
C THR A 439 13.70 -33.80 5.28
N LYS A 440 13.56 -35.04 5.77
CA LYS A 440 14.66 -35.98 5.86
C LYS A 440 14.90 -36.61 4.48
N VAL A 441 16.07 -36.37 3.92
CA VAL A 441 16.45 -36.93 2.63
C VAL A 441 17.34 -38.17 2.82
N PRO A 442 17.28 -39.18 1.91
CA PRO A 442 18.17 -40.33 1.94
C PRO A 442 19.64 -39.93 1.89
N GLU A 443 20.51 -40.75 2.46
CA GLU A 443 21.95 -40.55 2.40
C GLU A 443 22.44 -40.45 0.94
N GLY A 444 23.32 -39.49 0.66
CA GLY A 444 23.83 -39.21 -0.68
C GLY A 444 22.84 -38.45 -1.60
N SER A 445 21.63 -38.11 -1.12
CA SER A 445 20.66 -37.31 -1.86
C SER A 445 20.66 -35.85 -1.44
N VAL A 446 20.22 -34.99 -2.36
CA VAL A 446 20.03 -33.55 -2.15
C VAL A 446 18.59 -33.20 -2.47
N ALA A 447 17.98 -32.31 -1.67
CA ALA A 447 16.64 -31.79 -1.90
C ALA A 447 16.66 -30.27 -2.20
N LEU A 448 15.66 -29.81 -2.92
CA LEU A 448 15.27 -28.41 -2.99
C LEU A 448 14.11 -28.14 -2.04
N SER A 449 14.13 -26.99 -1.38
CA SER A 449 13.04 -26.63 -0.48
C SER A 449 11.84 -26.09 -1.25
N GLY A 450 10.66 -26.32 -0.69
CA GLY A 450 9.43 -25.60 -1.05
C GLY A 450 9.31 -24.29 -0.30
N ILE A 451 8.21 -23.61 -0.53
CA ILE A 451 7.87 -22.33 0.13
C ILE A 451 7.20 -22.58 1.49
N GLY A 452 7.07 -21.54 2.29
CA GLY A 452 6.56 -21.60 3.66
C GLY A 452 7.58 -22.18 4.62
N CYS A 453 7.14 -22.90 5.64
CA CYS A 453 8.05 -23.48 6.66
C CYS A 453 9.09 -24.43 6.07
N HIS A 454 8.81 -25.09 4.93
CA HIS A 454 9.77 -25.94 4.26
C HIS A 454 11.06 -25.19 3.85
N PHE A 455 10.92 -23.91 3.51
CA PHE A 455 12.06 -23.04 3.18
C PHE A 455 13.16 -23.04 4.25
N MET A 456 12.80 -23.17 5.54
CA MET A 456 13.76 -23.20 6.64
C MET A 456 14.70 -24.40 6.61
N ALA A 457 14.35 -25.48 5.89
CA ALA A 457 15.18 -26.68 5.78
C ALA A 457 16.57 -26.39 5.22
N GLN A 458 16.74 -25.30 4.46
CA GLN A 458 18.04 -24.84 3.91
C GLN A 458 19.04 -24.45 5.00
N TRP A 459 18.54 -23.97 6.15
CA TRP A 459 19.38 -23.56 7.29
C TRP A 459 19.45 -24.62 8.39
N MET A 460 18.89 -25.81 8.12
CA MET A 460 18.93 -26.95 9.01
C MET A 460 19.85 -28.01 8.41
N ASP A 461 20.33 -28.93 9.24
CA ASP A 461 21.08 -30.12 8.78
C ASP A 461 20.12 -31.12 8.12
N ARG A 462 19.69 -30.82 6.86
CA ARG A 462 18.69 -31.57 6.10
C ARG A 462 19.08 -31.85 4.65
N ASN A 463 20.34 -31.61 4.29
CA ASN A 463 20.82 -31.77 2.91
C ASN A 463 19.90 -31.09 1.88
N THR A 464 19.37 -29.92 2.23
CA THR A 464 18.43 -29.14 1.41
C THR A 464 19.14 -27.88 0.92
N THR A 465 19.19 -27.65 -0.38
CA THR A 465 19.87 -26.52 -1.01
C THR A 465 18.97 -25.86 -2.03
N GLY A 466 18.84 -24.53 -1.92
CA GLY A 466 18.08 -23.77 -2.90
C GLY A 466 16.56 -23.97 -2.83
N TYR A 467 15.86 -23.18 -3.61
CA TYR A 467 14.40 -23.15 -3.70
C TYR A 467 13.96 -22.53 -5.04
N THR A 468 12.68 -22.65 -5.35
CA THR A 468 12.04 -21.95 -6.49
C THR A 468 10.85 -21.14 -5.99
N GLN A 469 10.23 -20.37 -6.89
CA GLN A 469 8.97 -19.68 -6.60
C GLN A 469 7.85 -20.67 -6.26
N MET A 470 6.84 -20.21 -5.55
CA MET A 470 5.65 -20.99 -5.21
C MET A 470 4.91 -21.47 -6.47
N GLY A 471 4.67 -22.78 -6.56
CA GLY A 471 4.05 -23.45 -7.70
C GLY A 471 5.05 -23.91 -8.79
N GLY A 472 6.36 -23.63 -8.62
CA GLY A 472 7.44 -24.09 -9.50
C GLY A 472 8.34 -25.14 -8.85
N GLU A 473 7.98 -25.63 -7.66
CA GLU A 473 8.78 -26.57 -6.88
C GLU A 473 9.07 -27.85 -7.69
N GLY A 474 10.32 -28.22 -7.74
CA GLY A 474 10.79 -29.39 -8.49
C GLY A 474 11.03 -29.17 -9.98
N ALA A 475 10.45 -28.13 -10.60
CA ALA A 475 10.62 -27.87 -12.03
C ALA A 475 12.08 -27.56 -12.42
N SER A 476 12.85 -26.96 -11.50
CA SER A 476 14.28 -26.66 -11.72
C SER A 476 15.15 -27.91 -11.93
N TRP A 477 14.69 -29.11 -11.51
CA TRP A 477 15.36 -30.37 -11.78
C TRP A 477 15.27 -30.82 -13.24
N ILE A 478 14.36 -30.22 -14.02
CA ILE A 478 14.21 -30.55 -15.45
C ILE A 478 15.38 -29.95 -16.26
N GLY A 479 15.79 -28.73 -15.90
CA GLY A 479 16.92 -28.03 -16.53
C GLY A 479 18.28 -28.46 -16.00
#